data_f03c835b4257e670906743bfec84bfac
#
_entry.id   f03c835b4257e670906743bfec84bfac
#
_cell.length_a   1.000
_cell.length_b   1.000
_cell.length_c   1.000
_cell.angle_alpha   90.00
_cell.angle_beta   90.00
_cell.angle_gamma   90.00
#
_symmetry.space_group_name_H-M   'P 1'
#
loop_
_entity.id
_entity.type
_entity.pdbx_description
1 polymer ?
#
loop_
_entity_poly.entity_id
_entity_poly.type
_entity_poly.pdbx_seq_one_letter_code
_entity_poly.pdbx_strand_id
1 'polypeptide(L)'
;SLKNHIGQIFKDYDQVLCIMALGIVVRMIAPYIEHKSKDPAVVVMDEVGHHVISLLSGHLGGANEWTQSISLAIDADPVITTATDVNGLPAPDVLARHEHLLVDDFQTLINVNSAIVGGERVDYYIDASLPNAERLEQAAKAHIGEHGMVHVVSLEELASIPCKNESTEDGSSRVVITDKVIAEYGHQLILRPRTYTMGIGCRRDTPKELILDAIQQSLAVHKLSPKSLVTAASVIVKQDEVGLLEAMQIMGWPIVFYTQDEMAPLIEEEELKESNFVKGTIGVGNVCETTALLAAKSRTLIQHKTIYPKTTVAIAQVTSK
;
A
#
# COMPACT_ATOMS: atom_id res chain seq x y z
N SER A 1 -5.40 -10.61 -33.17
CA SER A 1 -4.24 -11.45 -32.76
C SER A 1 -3.87 -11.13 -31.32
N LEU A 2 -3.26 -12.04 -30.59
CA LEU A 2 -2.82 -11.84 -29.22
C LEU A 2 -1.96 -10.56 -29.07
N LYS A 3 -1.11 -10.29 -30.04
CA LYS A 3 -0.29 -9.06 -30.09
C LYS A 3 -1.08 -7.77 -29.96
N ASN A 4 -2.33 -7.74 -30.41
CA ASN A 4 -3.19 -6.53 -30.36
C ASN A 4 -3.91 -6.39 -29.01
N HIS A 5 -3.93 -7.44 -28.17
CA HIS A 5 -4.67 -7.43 -26.89
C HIS A 5 -3.72 -7.45 -25.69
N ILE A 6 -2.42 -7.75 -25.88
CA ILE A 6 -1.50 -7.91 -24.77
C ILE A 6 -1.37 -6.64 -23.91
N GLY A 7 -1.43 -5.46 -24.53
CA GLY A 7 -1.39 -4.19 -23.80
C GLY A 7 -2.60 -3.96 -22.91
N GLN A 8 -3.78 -4.47 -23.31
CA GLN A 8 -4.97 -4.43 -22.48
C GLN A 8 -4.90 -5.47 -21.37
N ILE A 9 -4.44 -6.70 -21.69
CA ILE A 9 -4.22 -7.77 -20.70
C ILE A 9 -3.26 -7.30 -19.60
N PHE A 10 -2.16 -6.62 -19.96
CA PHE A 10 -1.19 -6.08 -19.01
C PHE A 10 -1.77 -5.03 -18.06
N LYS A 11 -2.84 -4.33 -18.46
CA LYS A 11 -3.52 -3.32 -17.63
C LYS A 11 -4.65 -3.89 -16.78
N ASP A 12 -5.31 -4.93 -17.28
CA ASP A 12 -6.56 -5.42 -16.68
C ASP A 12 -6.34 -6.57 -15.70
N TYR A 13 -5.17 -7.23 -15.72
CA TYR A 13 -4.89 -8.41 -14.92
C TYR A 13 -3.63 -8.25 -14.08
N ASP A 14 -3.70 -8.69 -12.83
CA ASP A 14 -2.55 -8.71 -11.91
C ASP A 14 -1.59 -9.89 -12.18
N GLN A 15 -2.09 -10.95 -12.83
CA GLN A 15 -1.32 -12.17 -13.13
C GLN A 15 -1.61 -12.65 -14.56
N VAL A 16 -0.55 -12.98 -15.29
CA VAL A 16 -0.63 -13.43 -16.69
C VAL A 16 0.20 -14.69 -16.88
N LEU A 17 -0.47 -15.82 -17.18
CA LEU A 17 0.18 -17.06 -17.60
C LEU A 17 0.24 -17.14 -19.13
N CYS A 18 1.44 -17.27 -19.68
CA CYS A 18 1.66 -17.41 -21.10
C CYS A 18 2.14 -18.83 -21.42
N ILE A 19 1.32 -19.62 -22.13
CA ILE A 19 1.71 -20.98 -22.59
C ILE A 19 2.24 -20.86 -24.01
N MET A 20 3.53 -20.57 -24.14
CA MET A 20 4.21 -20.39 -25.43
C MET A 20 5.72 -20.16 -25.23
N ALA A 21 6.46 -20.09 -26.32
CA ALA A 21 7.92 -19.85 -26.27
C ALA A 21 8.25 -18.50 -25.57
N LEU A 22 9.15 -18.55 -24.57
CA LEU A 22 9.60 -17.42 -23.74
C LEU A 22 9.98 -16.18 -24.58
N GLY A 23 10.75 -16.37 -25.65
CA GLY A 23 11.18 -15.25 -26.51
C GLY A 23 10.03 -14.53 -27.24
N ILE A 24 8.90 -15.21 -27.47
CA ILE A 24 7.69 -14.58 -28.03
C ILE A 24 7.07 -13.67 -26.97
N VAL A 25 6.91 -14.19 -25.75
CA VAL A 25 6.35 -13.42 -24.62
C VAL A 25 7.16 -12.15 -24.38
N VAL A 26 8.48 -12.28 -24.27
CA VAL A 26 9.39 -11.12 -24.04
C VAL A 26 9.18 -10.03 -25.10
N ARG A 27 9.13 -10.40 -26.41
CA ARG A 27 8.90 -9.41 -27.47
C ARG A 27 7.53 -8.79 -27.45
N MET A 28 6.52 -9.52 -26.97
CA MET A 28 5.15 -9.00 -26.89
C MET A 28 4.94 -8.04 -25.72
N ILE A 29 5.53 -8.33 -24.54
CA ILE A 29 5.34 -7.54 -23.35
C ILE A 29 6.27 -6.33 -23.25
N ALA A 30 7.46 -6.39 -23.88
CA ALA A 30 8.48 -5.35 -23.79
C ALA A 30 7.99 -3.91 -23.97
N PRO A 31 7.05 -3.59 -24.89
CA PRO A 31 6.52 -2.22 -25.03
C PRO A 31 5.65 -1.74 -23.85
N TYR A 32 5.22 -2.62 -22.96
CA TYR A 32 4.27 -2.35 -21.88
C TYR A 32 4.91 -2.45 -20.49
N ILE A 33 6.16 -2.90 -20.39
CA ILE A 33 6.90 -2.97 -19.13
C ILE A 33 7.22 -1.55 -18.66
N GLU A 34 6.76 -1.21 -17.45
CA GLU A 34 6.98 0.09 -16.83
C GLU A 34 7.86 -0.03 -15.58
N HIS A 35 7.37 -0.75 -14.57
CA HIS A 35 8.06 -0.88 -13.28
C HIS A 35 7.53 -2.08 -12.49
N LYS A 36 8.43 -2.75 -11.73
CA LYS A 36 8.12 -3.95 -10.91
C LYS A 36 6.99 -3.79 -9.89
N SER A 37 6.59 -2.55 -9.57
CA SER A 37 5.46 -2.25 -8.66
C SER A 37 4.12 -2.08 -9.38
N LYS A 38 4.14 -2.03 -10.72
CA LYS A 38 2.94 -1.81 -11.55
C LYS A 38 2.67 -2.96 -12.49
N ASP A 39 3.75 -3.57 -12.97
CA ASP A 39 3.67 -4.63 -13.95
C ASP A 39 3.06 -5.89 -13.34
N PRO A 40 2.17 -6.59 -14.04
CA PRO A 40 1.60 -7.84 -13.56
C PRO A 40 2.66 -8.90 -13.34
N ALA A 41 2.36 -9.90 -12.53
CA ALA A 41 3.13 -11.13 -12.47
C ALA A 41 3.03 -11.85 -13.82
N VAL A 42 4.16 -12.09 -14.49
CA VAL A 42 4.17 -12.85 -15.73
C VAL A 42 4.89 -14.17 -15.53
N VAL A 43 4.17 -15.25 -15.75
CA VAL A 43 4.67 -16.63 -15.74
C VAL A 43 4.59 -17.20 -17.14
N VAL A 44 5.64 -17.89 -17.57
CA VAL A 44 5.69 -18.53 -18.88
C VAL A 44 5.85 -20.03 -18.72
N MET A 45 5.07 -20.79 -19.45
CA MET A 45 5.12 -22.25 -19.45
C MET A 45 5.30 -22.75 -20.89
N ASP A 46 6.07 -23.80 -21.08
CA ASP A 46 6.10 -24.48 -22.37
C ASP A 46 4.79 -25.23 -22.64
N GLU A 47 4.53 -25.56 -23.90
CA GLU A 47 3.24 -26.11 -24.31
C GLU A 47 2.96 -27.55 -23.83
N VAL A 48 4.00 -28.24 -23.34
CA VAL A 48 3.87 -29.58 -22.75
C VAL A 48 3.93 -29.58 -21.24
N GLY A 49 4.14 -28.38 -20.62
CA GLY A 49 4.12 -28.20 -19.18
C GLY A 49 5.33 -28.77 -18.45
N HIS A 50 6.51 -28.88 -19.09
CA HIS A 50 7.72 -29.37 -18.42
C HIS A 50 8.34 -28.28 -17.51
N HIS A 51 8.31 -27.02 -17.94
CA HIS A 51 8.94 -25.91 -17.21
C HIS A 51 7.97 -24.76 -17.00
N VAL A 52 7.96 -24.21 -15.81
CA VAL A 52 7.20 -22.99 -15.44
C VAL A 52 8.20 -21.93 -15.01
N ILE A 53 8.21 -20.81 -15.69
CA ILE A 53 9.25 -19.76 -15.56
C ILE A 53 8.65 -18.50 -14.99
N SER A 54 9.17 -18.03 -13.85
CA SER A 54 8.89 -16.70 -13.33
C SER A 54 9.62 -15.65 -14.16
N LEU A 55 8.90 -14.93 -15.03
CA LEU A 55 9.51 -14.00 -15.97
C LEU A 55 9.56 -12.57 -15.45
N LEU A 56 8.49 -12.07 -14.85
CA LEU A 56 8.35 -10.67 -14.43
C LEU A 56 7.60 -10.55 -13.11
N SER A 57 7.96 -9.55 -12.30
CA SER A 57 7.32 -9.23 -11.01
C SER A 57 7.31 -10.40 -10.01
N GLY A 58 8.49 -11.01 -9.80
CA GLY A 58 8.69 -12.23 -8.99
C GLY A 58 8.16 -12.12 -7.57
N HIS A 59 8.59 -11.12 -6.79
CA HIS A 59 8.22 -10.94 -5.39
C HIS A 59 6.90 -10.18 -5.24
N LEU A 60 6.89 -8.86 -5.49
CA LEU A 60 5.72 -8.00 -5.29
C LEU A 60 4.52 -8.41 -6.13
N GLY A 61 4.71 -8.79 -7.38
CA GLY A 61 3.65 -9.32 -8.23
C GLY A 61 3.28 -10.77 -7.91
N GLY A 62 4.18 -11.52 -7.23
CA GLY A 62 3.96 -12.90 -6.83
C GLY A 62 4.24 -13.95 -7.90
N ALA A 63 4.96 -13.61 -8.99
CA ALA A 63 5.25 -14.58 -10.05
C ALA A 63 6.05 -15.79 -9.55
N ASN A 64 6.96 -15.63 -8.57
CA ASN A 64 7.74 -16.73 -8.01
C ASN A 64 6.86 -17.76 -7.29
N GLU A 65 5.99 -17.31 -6.39
CA GLU A 65 5.07 -18.21 -5.67
C GLU A 65 4.06 -18.86 -6.62
N TRP A 66 3.57 -18.10 -7.60
CA TRP A 66 2.64 -18.60 -8.57
C TRP A 66 3.30 -19.65 -9.47
N THR A 67 4.56 -19.44 -9.85
CA THR A 67 5.40 -20.42 -10.56
C THR A 67 5.50 -21.71 -9.76
N GLN A 68 5.82 -21.65 -8.48
CA GLN A 68 5.88 -22.82 -7.60
C GLN A 68 4.52 -23.54 -7.51
N SER A 69 3.43 -22.78 -7.32
CA SER A 69 2.08 -23.34 -7.20
C SER A 69 1.63 -24.07 -8.48
N ILE A 70 1.90 -23.49 -9.66
CA ILE A 70 1.60 -24.13 -10.95
C ILE A 70 2.45 -25.37 -11.12
N SER A 71 3.77 -25.27 -10.86
CA SER A 71 4.70 -26.40 -11.01
C SER A 71 4.29 -27.59 -10.14
N LEU A 72 3.91 -27.35 -8.88
CA LEU A 72 3.42 -28.41 -8.00
C LEU A 72 2.11 -29.03 -8.50
N ALA A 73 1.22 -28.24 -9.10
CA ALA A 73 -0.07 -28.73 -9.58
C ALA A 73 0.02 -29.65 -10.80
N ILE A 74 1.05 -29.48 -11.64
CA ILE A 74 1.21 -30.20 -12.92
C ILE A 74 2.49 -31.05 -13.00
N ASP A 75 3.24 -31.17 -11.90
CA ASP A 75 4.52 -31.89 -11.80
C ASP A 75 5.56 -31.37 -12.79
N ALA A 76 5.70 -30.02 -12.85
CA ALA A 76 6.65 -29.31 -13.72
C ALA A 76 7.85 -28.78 -12.94
N ASP A 77 8.94 -28.47 -13.64
CA ASP A 77 10.13 -27.84 -13.08
C ASP A 77 9.92 -26.33 -12.94
N PRO A 78 9.97 -25.74 -11.71
CA PRO A 78 9.91 -24.31 -11.52
C PRO A 78 11.27 -23.67 -11.86
N VAL A 79 11.25 -22.59 -12.66
CA VAL A 79 12.44 -21.80 -12.96
C VAL A 79 12.30 -20.42 -12.31
N ILE A 80 13.00 -20.22 -11.17
CA ILE A 80 13.06 -18.99 -10.41
C ILE A 80 14.51 -18.58 -10.28
N THR A 81 14.85 -17.34 -10.63
CA THR A 81 16.23 -16.86 -10.72
C THR A 81 16.54 -15.71 -9.75
N THR A 82 15.57 -15.28 -8.94
CA THR A 82 15.75 -14.19 -7.97
C THR A 82 16.75 -14.59 -6.90
N ALA A 83 17.76 -13.75 -6.66
CA ALA A 83 18.89 -14.10 -5.80
C ALA A 83 18.47 -14.48 -4.37
N THR A 84 17.49 -13.83 -3.80
CA THR A 84 16.96 -14.15 -2.46
C THR A 84 16.30 -15.53 -2.44
N ASP A 85 15.47 -15.88 -3.44
CA ASP A 85 14.80 -17.18 -3.52
C ASP A 85 15.83 -18.32 -3.72
N VAL A 86 16.79 -18.13 -4.63
CA VAL A 86 17.83 -19.14 -4.91
C VAL A 86 18.69 -19.43 -3.66
N ASN A 87 18.92 -18.43 -2.82
CA ASN A 87 19.68 -18.57 -1.60
C ASN A 87 18.82 -18.84 -0.35
N GLY A 88 17.50 -18.97 -0.48
CA GLY A 88 16.58 -19.20 0.64
C GLY A 88 16.53 -18.04 1.64
N LEU A 89 16.75 -16.81 1.17
CA LEU A 89 16.81 -15.60 2.01
C LEU A 89 15.48 -14.88 2.08
N PRO A 90 15.09 -14.34 3.24
CA PRO A 90 13.79 -13.67 3.43
C PRO A 90 13.81 -12.27 2.83
N ALA A 91 13.26 -12.10 1.64
CA ALA A 91 13.14 -10.79 1.00
C ALA A 91 12.00 -9.96 1.61
N PRO A 92 12.26 -8.71 2.08
CA PRO A 92 11.24 -7.86 2.71
C PRO A 92 10.01 -7.56 1.86
N ASP A 93 10.14 -7.53 0.55
CA ASP A 93 9.02 -7.30 -0.38
C ASP A 93 8.09 -8.52 -0.49
N VAL A 94 8.53 -9.72 -0.15
CA VAL A 94 7.65 -10.89 0.02
C VAL A 94 6.76 -10.70 1.25
N LEU A 95 7.33 -10.30 2.40
CA LEU A 95 6.53 -9.95 3.58
C LEU A 95 5.56 -8.81 3.28
N ALA A 96 6.03 -7.75 2.59
CA ALA A 96 5.20 -6.62 2.22
C ALA A 96 3.99 -7.06 1.39
N ARG A 97 4.15 -7.98 0.46
CA ARG A 97 3.07 -8.54 -0.35
C ARG A 97 2.07 -9.34 0.49
N HIS A 98 2.55 -10.26 1.35
CA HIS A 98 1.68 -11.09 2.20
C HIS A 98 0.88 -10.27 3.19
N GLU A 99 1.49 -9.24 3.76
CA GLU A 99 0.87 -8.38 4.76
C GLU A 99 0.21 -7.13 4.16
N HIS A 100 0.12 -7.03 2.82
CA HIS A 100 -0.45 -5.90 2.09
C HIS A 100 0.16 -4.54 2.47
N LEU A 101 1.47 -4.54 2.76
CA LEU A 101 2.23 -3.33 3.07
C LEU A 101 2.73 -2.68 1.79
N LEU A 102 2.74 -1.35 1.74
CA LEU A 102 3.33 -0.61 0.64
C LEU A 102 4.83 -0.42 0.88
N VAL A 103 5.63 -0.71 -0.12
CA VAL A 103 7.06 -0.37 -0.13
C VAL A 103 7.20 1.14 -0.32
N ASP A 104 7.80 1.84 0.64
CA ASP A 104 7.85 3.31 0.62
C ASP A 104 8.78 3.84 -0.45
N ASP A 105 9.97 3.24 -0.57
CA ASP A 105 10.95 3.56 -1.60
C ASP A 105 11.63 2.30 -2.17
N PHE A 106 11.70 2.22 -3.50
CA PHE A 106 12.27 1.07 -4.17
C PHE A 106 13.80 1.05 -4.19
N GLN A 107 14.46 2.20 -4.05
CA GLN A 107 15.91 2.25 -3.95
C GLN A 107 16.37 1.68 -2.60
N THR A 108 15.70 2.03 -1.52
CA THR A 108 15.99 1.44 -0.20
C THR A 108 15.68 -0.05 -0.16
N LEU A 109 14.64 -0.52 -0.86
CA LEU A 109 14.38 -1.95 -1.02
C LEU A 109 15.54 -2.68 -1.70
N ILE A 110 16.10 -2.10 -2.77
CA ILE A 110 17.27 -2.67 -3.47
C ILE A 110 18.48 -2.72 -2.53
N ASN A 111 18.74 -1.65 -1.79
CA ASN A 111 19.87 -1.58 -0.86
C ASN A 111 19.76 -2.63 0.24
N VAL A 112 18.58 -2.77 0.86
CA VAL A 112 18.34 -3.76 1.92
C VAL A 112 18.39 -5.19 1.38
N ASN A 113 17.79 -5.48 0.21
CA ASN A 113 17.90 -6.79 -0.42
C ASN A 113 19.36 -7.14 -0.76
N SER A 114 20.16 -6.16 -1.23
CA SER A 114 21.58 -6.35 -1.50
C SER A 114 22.38 -6.66 -0.23
N ALA A 115 22.06 -6.01 0.87
CA ALA A 115 22.65 -6.28 2.19
C ALA A 115 22.35 -7.72 2.64
N ILE A 116 21.09 -8.17 2.52
CA ILE A 116 20.67 -9.54 2.84
C ILE A 116 21.43 -10.57 2.00
N VAL A 117 21.50 -10.37 0.66
CA VAL A 117 22.25 -11.25 -0.24
C VAL A 117 23.75 -11.24 0.07
N GLY A 118 24.27 -10.09 0.51
CA GLY A 118 25.67 -9.94 0.99
C GLY A 118 25.95 -10.59 2.34
N GLY A 119 24.96 -11.20 3.01
CA GLY A 119 25.10 -11.88 4.29
C GLY A 119 24.99 -10.95 5.51
N GLU A 120 24.57 -9.69 5.31
CA GLU A 120 24.27 -8.78 6.41
C GLU A 120 22.98 -9.22 7.12
N ARG A 121 23.01 -9.25 8.44
CA ARG A 121 21.82 -9.47 9.25
C ARG A 121 20.96 -8.20 9.23
N VAL A 122 19.70 -8.34 8.83
CA VAL A 122 18.74 -7.23 8.75
C VAL A 122 17.63 -7.45 9.78
N ASP A 123 17.53 -6.54 10.74
CA ASP A 123 16.50 -6.60 11.77
C ASP A 123 15.24 -5.79 11.35
N TYR A 124 14.09 -6.23 11.85
CA TYR A 124 12.78 -5.64 11.58
C TYR A 124 12.26 -4.91 12.81
N TYR A 125 11.84 -3.68 12.63
CA TYR A 125 11.30 -2.82 13.67
C TYR A 125 9.84 -2.48 13.36
N ILE A 126 8.95 -2.84 14.28
CA ILE A 126 7.51 -2.62 14.14
C ILE A 126 7.11 -1.52 15.12
N ASP A 127 6.46 -0.50 14.62
CA ASP A 127 5.91 0.59 15.42
C ASP A 127 4.85 0.05 16.39
N ALA A 128 5.12 0.16 17.70
CA ALA A 128 4.25 -0.31 18.77
C ALA A 128 2.86 0.39 18.76
N SER A 129 2.74 1.54 18.11
CA SER A 129 1.46 2.27 17.99
C SER A 129 0.52 1.70 16.93
N LEU A 130 0.98 0.76 16.10
CA LEU A 130 0.14 0.14 15.09
C LEU A 130 -0.93 -0.75 15.73
N PRO A 131 -2.20 -0.68 15.28
CA PRO A 131 -3.29 -1.46 15.87
C PRO A 131 -3.14 -2.98 15.70
N ASN A 132 -2.32 -3.41 14.73
CA ASN A 132 -2.02 -4.81 14.42
C ASN A 132 -0.54 -5.17 14.62
N ALA A 133 0.17 -4.47 15.52
CA ALA A 133 1.61 -4.67 15.77
C ALA A 133 1.95 -6.12 16.13
N GLU A 134 1.17 -6.77 17.00
CA GLU A 134 1.38 -8.17 17.40
C GLU A 134 1.26 -9.15 16.23
N ARG A 135 0.25 -8.94 15.35
CA ARG A 135 0.06 -9.77 14.16
C ARG A 135 1.24 -9.61 13.18
N LEU A 136 1.66 -8.37 12.95
CA LEU A 136 2.81 -8.06 12.10
C LEU A 136 4.12 -8.62 12.67
N GLU A 137 4.28 -8.61 14.00
CA GLU A 137 5.42 -9.23 14.67
C GLU A 137 5.48 -10.74 14.41
N GLN A 138 4.35 -11.44 14.56
CA GLN A 138 4.28 -12.88 14.29
C GLN A 138 4.57 -13.18 12.82
N ALA A 139 3.98 -12.43 11.88
CA ALA A 139 4.23 -12.59 10.46
C ALA A 139 5.69 -12.33 10.08
N ALA A 140 6.29 -11.26 10.61
CA ALA A 140 7.69 -10.94 10.39
C ALA A 140 8.63 -12.01 10.97
N LYS A 141 8.37 -12.50 12.18
CA LYS A 141 9.15 -13.60 12.80
C LYS A 141 9.06 -14.89 11.97
N ALA A 142 7.88 -15.25 11.49
CA ALA A 142 7.71 -16.42 10.64
C ALA A 142 8.43 -16.26 9.29
N HIS A 143 8.47 -15.03 8.75
CA HIS A 143 9.11 -14.74 7.48
C HIS A 143 10.64 -14.75 7.57
N ILE A 144 11.23 -14.08 8.58
CA ILE A 144 12.69 -13.90 8.65
C ILE A 144 13.42 -15.10 9.29
N GLY A 145 12.75 -15.90 10.11
CA GLY A 145 13.34 -17.06 10.78
C GLY A 145 14.60 -16.70 11.56
N GLU A 146 15.72 -17.35 11.25
CA GLU A 146 17.01 -17.14 11.90
C GLU A 146 17.85 -16.00 11.27
N HIS A 147 17.38 -15.39 10.18
CA HIS A 147 18.14 -14.38 9.42
C HIS A 147 18.15 -12.99 10.03
N GLY A 148 17.37 -12.74 11.09
CA GLY A 148 17.31 -11.45 11.77
C GLY A 148 16.53 -11.51 13.08
N MET A 149 16.24 -10.35 13.66
CA MET A 149 15.33 -10.22 14.81
C MET A 149 14.18 -9.29 14.50
N VAL A 150 13.07 -9.48 15.21
CA VAL A 150 11.90 -8.59 15.14
C VAL A 150 11.74 -7.91 16.49
N HIS A 151 11.63 -6.59 16.44
CA HIS A 151 11.47 -5.72 17.59
C HIS A 151 10.18 -4.92 17.46
N VAL A 152 9.36 -4.91 18.50
CA VAL A 152 8.22 -3.98 18.61
C VAL A 152 8.71 -2.83 19.50
N VAL A 153 8.77 -1.63 18.93
CA VAL A 153 9.41 -0.47 19.58
C VAL A 153 8.57 0.81 19.40
N SER A 154 8.75 1.77 20.29
CA SER A 154 8.26 3.12 20.05
C SER A 154 9.11 3.84 19.00
N LEU A 155 8.57 4.87 18.37
CA LEU A 155 9.33 5.66 17.40
C LEU A 155 10.48 6.45 18.04
N GLU A 156 10.36 6.80 19.34
CA GLU A 156 11.45 7.41 20.11
C GLU A 156 12.62 6.42 20.30
N GLU A 157 12.33 5.18 20.65
CA GLU A 157 13.34 4.12 20.74
C GLU A 157 13.98 3.86 19.40
N LEU A 158 13.18 3.72 18.31
CA LEU A 158 13.68 3.54 16.96
C LEU A 158 14.65 4.66 16.53
N ALA A 159 14.35 5.91 16.88
CA ALA A 159 15.19 7.06 16.55
C ALA A 159 16.57 7.03 17.24
N SER A 160 16.70 6.31 18.35
CA SER A 160 17.96 6.13 19.08
C SER A 160 18.85 5.02 18.51
N ILE A 161 18.30 4.15 17.66
CA ILE A 161 19.02 3.00 17.08
C ILE A 161 19.79 3.47 15.84
N PRO A 162 21.13 3.31 15.77
CA PRO A 162 21.91 3.66 14.60
C PRO A 162 21.45 2.90 13.36
N CYS A 163 21.35 3.62 12.23
CA CYS A 163 21.05 3.04 10.92
C CYS A 163 22.14 3.45 9.94
N LYS A 164 22.60 2.50 9.14
CA LYS A 164 23.55 2.73 8.07
C LYS A 164 23.02 3.77 7.07
N ASN A 165 23.85 4.71 6.70
CA ASN A 165 23.54 5.68 5.66
C ASN A 165 24.73 5.84 4.70
N GLU A 166 24.55 6.60 3.61
CA GLU A 166 25.59 6.80 2.59
C GLU A 166 26.86 7.49 3.13
N SER A 167 26.76 8.20 4.25
CA SER A 167 27.85 9.01 4.82
C SER A 167 28.53 8.34 6.03
N THR A 168 27.95 7.28 6.61
CA THR A 168 28.50 6.59 7.78
C THR A 168 28.37 5.09 7.61
N GLU A 169 29.46 4.36 7.85
CA GLU A 169 29.44 2.89 7.91
C GLU A 169 28.88 2.37 9.24
N ASP A 170 28.65 3.26 10.20
CA ASP A 170 28.09 2.90 11.50
C ASP A 170 26.59 2.57 11.38
N GLY A 171 26.19 1.44 11.93
CA GLY A 171 24.83 0.92 11.92
C GLY A 171 24.65 -0.23 10.95
N SER A 172 23.46 -0.81 10.95
CA SER A 172 23.04 -1.91 10.08
C SER A 172 21.87 -1.49 9.18
N SER A 173 21.70 -2.23 8.09
CA SER A 173 20.47 -2.14 7.29
C SER A 173 19.29 -2.63 8.12
N ARG A 174 18.11 -2.02 7.93
CA ARG A 174 16.92 -2.39 8.70
C ARG A 174 15.63 -2.23 7.91
N VAL A 175 14.60 -2.96 8.33
CA VAL A 175 13.22 -2.81 7.86
C VAL A 175 12.38 -2.18 8.98
N VAL A 176 11.59 -1.16 8.65
CA VAL A 176 10.69 -0.49 9.60
C VAL A 176 9.26 -0.59 9.09
N ILE A 177 8.36 -1.08 9.91
CA ILE A 177 6.92 -1.14 9.61
C ILE A 177 6.22 -0.08 10.45
N THR A 178 5.75 0.99 9.81
CA THR A 178 5.06 2.10 10.48
C THR A 178 4.16 2.87 9.50
N ASP A 179 3.05 3.40 10.01
CA ASP A 179 2.17 4.32 9.30
C ASP A 179 2.58 5.80 9.45
N LYS A 180 3.58 6.07 10.28
CA LYS A 180 4.03 7.43 10.62
C LYS A 180 5.15 7.92 9.71
N VAL A 181 5.23 9.24 9.55
CA VAL A 181 6.40 9.89 8.95
C VAL A 181 7.56 9.78 9.94
N ILE A 182 8.66 9.20 9.48
CA ILE A 182 9.92 9.05 10.24
C ILE A 182 11.09 9.53 9.40
N ALA A 183 12.26 9.69 10.01
CA ALA A 183 13.50 9.98 9.30
C ALA A 183 13.83 8.88 8.29
N GLU A 184 14.30 9.26 7.11
CA GLU A 184 14.66 8.37 6.02
C GLU A 184 16.17 8.18 5.94
N TYR A 185 16.62 6.95 5.71
CA TYR A 185 18.02 6.58 5.52
C TYR A 185 18.14 5.61 4.35
N GLY A 186 19.24 5.68 3.59
CA GLY A 186 19.44 4.86 2.39
C GLY A 186 19.43 3.35 2.61
N HIS A 187 19.66 2.89 3.84
CA HIS A 187 19.59 1.48 4.26
C HIS A 187 18.46 1.19 5.26
N GLN A 188 17.44 2.03 5.28
CA GLN A 188 16.21 1.84 6.07
C GLN A 188 15.02 1.66 5.13
N LEU A 189 14.64 0.43 4.90
CA LEU A 189 13.40 0.15 4.16
C LEU A 189 12.18 0.41 5.03
N ILE A 190 11.27 1.25 4.56
CA ILE A 190 10.02 1.50 5.25
C ILE A 190 8.90 0.75 4.52
N LEU A 191 8.18 -0.09 5.25
CA LEU A 191 6.97 -0.78 4.80
C LEU A 191 5.76 -0.13 5.46
N ARG A 192 4.79 0.36 4.64
CA ARG A 192 3.65 1.15 5.08
C ARG A 192 2.39 0.32 5.16
N PRO A 193 1.85 0.06 6.37
CA PRO A 193 0.49 -0.45 6.49
C PRO A 193 -0.51 0.59 5.95
N ARG A 194 -1.48 0.14 5.17
CA ARG A 194 -2.57 0.98 4.66
C ARG A 194 -3.77 0.84 5.59
N THR A 195 -3.77 1.64 6.66
CA THR A 195 -4.65 1.47 7.82
C THR A 195 -5.71 2.57 7.98
N TYR A 196 -5.74 3.57 7.07
CA TYR A 196 -6.66 4.69 7.23
C TYR A 196 -7.42 5.03 5.95
N THR A 197 -8.58 5.63 6.15
CA THR A 197 -9.38 6.30 5.12
C THR A 197 -9.64 7.74 5.54
N MET A 198 -9.82 8.63 4.57
CA MET A 198 -10.08 10.04 4.83
C MET A 198 -11.40 10.47 4.21
N GLY A 199 -12.32 10.92 5.01
CA GLY A 199 -13.55 11.54 4.55
C GLY A 199 -13.36 13.04 4.35
N ILE A 200 -13.77 13.57 3.20
CA ILE A 200 -13.58 14.96 2.82
C ILE A 200 -14.94 15.58 2.46
N GLY A 201 -15.31 16.64 3.15
CA GLY A 201 -16.41 17.52 2.78
C GLY A 201 -15.86 18.86 2.32
N CYS A 202 -16.32 19.39 1.19
CA CYS A 202 -15.93 20.72 0.72
C CYS A 202 -17.11 21.51 0.18
N ARG A 203 -16.98 22.84 0.16
CA ARG A 203 -17.94 23.70 -0.52
C ARG A 203 -17.79 23.56 -2.03
N ARG A 204 -18.82 23.96 -2.79
CA ARG A 204 -18.73 24.01 -4.25
C ARG A 204 -17.62 24.98 -4.67
N ASP A 205 -16.92 24.65 -5.75
CA ASP A 205 -15.80 25.43 -6.31
C ASP A 205 -14.68 25.72 -5.29
N THR A 206 -14.38 24.75 -4.41
CA THR A 206 -13.24 24.85 -3.52
C THR A 206 -11.95 24.57 -4.30
N PRO A 207 -10.97 25.50 -4.32
CA PRO A 207 -9.68 25.26 -4.97
C PRO A 207 -8.95 24.05 -4.37
N LYS A 208 -8.27 23.26 -5.22
CA LYS A 208 -7.50 22.08 -4.79
C LYS A 208 -6.46 22.41 -3.71
N GLU A 209 -5.87 23.59 -3.76
CA GLU A 209 -4.85 24.04 -2.80
C GLU A 209 -5.40 24.05 -1.37
N LEU A 210 -6.65 24.50 -1.17
CA LEU A 210 -7.30 24.49 0.15
C LEU A 210 -7.62 23.06 0.62
N ILE A 211 -7.94 22.17 -0.31
CA ILE A 211 -8.21 20.77 0.02
C ILE A 211 -6.90 20.08 0.39
N LEU A 212 -5.83 20.27 -0.41
CA LEU A 212 -4.50 19.73 -0.13
C LEU A 212 -3.94 20.23 1.21
N ASP A 213 -4.11 21.52 1.50
CA ASP A 213 -3.68 22.10 2.77
C ASP A 213 -4.44 21.47 3.97
N ALA A 214 -5.75 21.29 3.86
CA ALA A 214 -6.55 20.61 4.87
C ALA A 214 -6.11 19.15 5.09
N ILE A 215 -5.78 18.43 4.01
CA ILE A 215 -5.25 17.06 4.04
C ILE A 215 -3.90 17.04 4.76
N GLN A 216 -2.96 17.90 4.34
CA GLN A 216 -1.61 17.95 4.92
C GLN A 216 -1.63 18.28 6.40
N GLN A 217 -2.44 19.28 6.82
CA GLN A 217 -2.60 19.61 8.22
C GLN A 217 -3.19 18.45 9.04
N SER A 218 -4.21 17.75 8.50
CA SER A 218 -4.80 16.58 9.17
C SER A 218 -3.79 15.45 9.34
N LEU A 219 -3.00 15.16 8.31
CA LEU A 219 -1.96 14.13 8.38
C LEU A 219 -0.85 14.51 9.38
N ALA A 220 -0.43 15.79 9.39
CA ALA A 220 0.63 16.29 10.26
C ALA A 220 0.26 16.19 11.76
N VAL A 221 -0.99 16.47 12.14
CA VAL A 221 -1.47 16.32 13.53
C VAL A 221 -1.22 14.91 14.06
N HIS A 222 -1.42 13.89 13.23
CA HIS A 222 -1.27 12.48 13.59
C HIS A 222 0.09 11.91 13.19
N LYS A 223 0.97 12.72 12.58
CA LYS A 223 2.26 12.29 11.99
C LYS A 223 2.10 11.17 10.95
N LEU A 224 0.95 11.08 10.28
CA LEU A 224 0.65 10.01 9.33
C LEU A 224 1.35 10.21 8.00
N SER A 225 1.87 9.13 7.45
CA SER A 225 2.33 9.11 6.06
C SER A 225 1.13 9.14 5.10
N PRO A 226 1.14 9.99 4.06
CA PRO A 226 0.12 9.94 3.01
C PRO A 226 -0.02 8.56 2.36
N LYS A 227 1.05 7.77 2.33
CA LYS A 227 1.07 6.40 1.79
C LYS A 227 0.33 5.37 2.65
N SER A 228 0.02 5.72 3.90
CA SER A 228 -0.75 4.85 4.82
C SER A 228 -2.27 4.97 4.64
N LEU A 229 -2.73 5.81 3.72
CA LEU A 229 -4.15 5.91 3.39
C LEU A 229 -4.55 4.93 2.28
N VAL A 230 -5.69 4.26 2.48
CA VAL A 230 -6.28 3.34 1.50
C VAL A 230 -7.00 4.12 0.41
N THR A 231 -7.86 5.07 0.82
CA THR A 231 -8.73 5.83 -0.06
C THR A 231 -9.23 7.10 0.62
N ALA A 232 -9.60 8.08 -0.20
CA ALA A 232 -10.45 9.18 0.22
C ALA A 232 -11.93 8.85 -0.02
N ALA A 233 -12.84 9.54 0.67
CA ALA A 233 -14.26 9.37 0.51
C ALA A 233 -15.02 10.70 0.61
N SER A 234 -16.11 10.82 -0.13
CA SER A 234 -16.99 11.99 -0.07
C SER A 234 -18.44 11.60 -0.42
N VAL A 235 -19.33 12.57 -0.39
CA VAL A 235 -20.74 12.39 -0.79
C VAL A 235 -20.88 12.48 -2.32
N ILE A 236 -21.80 11.72 -2.90
CA ILE A 236 -22.01 11.59 -4.35
C ILE A 236 -22.22 12.94 -5.07
N VAL A 237 -22.82 13.92 -4.44
CA VAL A 237 -23.02 15.27 -5.03
C VAL A 237 -21.69 16.03 -5.25
N LYS A 238 -20.56 15.46 -4.83
CA LYS A 238 -19.20 15.99 -5.02
C LYS A 238 -18.38 15.23 -6.07
N GLN A 239 -18.99 14.28 -6.77
CA GLN A 239 -18.29 13.48 -7.80
C GLN A 239 -17.78 14.30 -9.00
N ASP A 240 -18.34 15.49 -9.22
CA ASP A 240 -17.97 16.45 -10.27
C ASP A 240 -17.19 17.67 -9.74
N GLU A 241 -16.76 17.66 -8.48
CA GLU A 241 -16.03 18.77 -7.86
C GLU A 241 -14.57 18.78 -8.31
N VAL A 242 -14.24 19.67 -9.24
CA VAL A 242 -12.94 19.70 -9.94
C VAL A 242 -11.77 19.78 -8.94
N GLY A 243 -11.84 20.71 -7.97
CA GLY A 243 -10.75 20.86 -7.00
C GLY A 243 -10.53 19.63 -6.12
N LEU A 244 -11.60 18.88 -5.80
CA LEU A 244 -11.48 17.62 -5.05
C LEU A 244 -10.81 16.53 -5.90
N LEU A 245 -11.24 16.37 -7.14
CA LEU A 245 -10.68 15.35 -8.06
C LEU A 245 -9.21 15.63 -8.38
N GLU A 246 -8.85 16.89 -8.63
CA GLU A 246 -7.45 17.29 -8.85
C GLU A 246 -6.59 17.06 -7.60
N ALA A 247 -7.10 17.37 -6.39
CA ALA A 247 -6.39 17.08 -5.15
C ALA A 247 -6.14 15.57 -4.98
N MET A 248 -7.12 14.72 -5.27
CA MET A 248 -6.95 13.27 -5.22
C MET A 248 -5.94 12.76 -6.24
N GLN A 249 -5.96 13.31 -7.45
CA GLN A 249 -4.96 12.98 -8.48
C GLN A 249 -3.53 13.32 -8.03
N ILE A 250 -3.33 14.48 -7.40
CA ILE A 250 -2.02 14.90 -6.86
C ILE A 250 -1.57 13.99 -5.71
N MET A 251 -2.50 13.60 -4.82
CA MET A 251 -2.20 12.68 -3.72
C MET A 251 -1.99 11.23 -4.19
N GLY A 252 -2.40 10.89 -5.41
CA GLY A 252 -2.40 9.52 -5.92
C GLY A 252 -3.40 8.60 -5.20
N TRP A 253 -4.46 9.18 -4.60
CA TRP A 253 -5.45 8.42 -3.86
C TRP A 253 -6.69 8.12 -4.68
N PRO A 254 -7.21 6.88 -4.65
CA PRO A 254 -8.56 6.62 -5.12
C PRO A 254 -9.57 7.38 -4.25
N ILE A 255 -10.71 7.74 -4.84
CA ILE A 255 -11.81 8.35 -4.10
C ILE A 255 -13.10 7.59 -4.34
N VAL A 256 -13.86 7.36 -3.28
CA VAL A 256 -15.16 6.69 -3.29
C VAL A 256 -16.23 7.70 -2.91
N PHE A 257 -17.37 7.65 -3.59
CA PHE A 257 -18.50 8.52 -3.32
C PHE A 257 -19.70 7.70 -2.83
N TYR A 258 -20.32 8.18 -1.74
CA TYR A 258 -21.47 7.56 -1.11
C TYR A 258 -22.72 8.39 -1.31
N THR A 259 -23.86 7.74 -1.52
CA THR A 259 -25.19 8.35 -1.58
C THR A 259 -25.66 8.73 -0.19
N GLN A 260 -26.67 9.60 -0.13
CA GLN A 260 -27.31 9.98 1.13
C GLN A 260 -27.97 8.78 1.83
N ASP A 261 -28.56 7.87 1.06
CA ASP A 261 -29.22 6.65 1.56
C ASP A 261 -28.21 5.68 2.20
N GLU A 262 -26.98 5.61 1.67
CA GLU A 262 -25.90 4.83 2.30
C GLU A 262 -25.35 5.46 3.56
N MET A 263 -25.40 6.80 3.66
CA MET A 263 -24.86 7.56 4.79
C MET A 263 -25.82 7.66 5.96
N ALA A 264 -27.11 7.80 5.69
CA ALA A 264 -28.12 8.08 6.71
C ALA A 264 -28.18 7.05 7.85
N PRO A 265 -28.16 5.73 7.59
CA PRO A 265 -28.17 4.73 8.67
C PRO A 265 -26.99 4.86 9.63
N LEU A 266 -25.79 5.11 9.08
CA LEU A 266 -24.57 5.24 9.90
C LEU A 266 -24.58 6.51 10.77
N ILE A 267 -25.14 7.61 10.26
CA ILE A 267 -25.29 8.86 11.02
C ILE A 267 -26.16 8.62 12.24
N GLU A 268 -27.27 7.88 12.08
CA GLU A 268 -28.19 7.55 13.13
C GLU A 268 -27.59 6.54 14.13
N GLU A 269 -26.99 5.45 13.65
CA GLU A 269 -26.36 4.42 14.48
C GLU A 269 -25.24 4.96 15.37
N GLU A 270 -24.38 5.83 14.83
CA GLU A 270 -23.22 6.39 15.53
C GLU A 270 -23.51 7.75 16.18
N GLU A 271 -24.76 8.19 16.16
CA GLU A 271 -25.20 9.49 16.71
C GLU A 271 -24.30 10.66 16.24
N LEU A 272 -23.87 10.64 14.97
CA LEU A 272 -22.93 11.63 14.45
C LEU A 272 -23.55 13.02 14.41
N LYS A 273 -22.80 13.99 14.92
CA LYS A 273 -23.26 15.37 14.98
C LYS A 273 -23.50 15.97 13.60
N GLU A 274 -24.75 16.29 13.32
CA GLU A 274 -25.16 16.86 12.05
C GLU A 274 -25.12 18.40 12.03
N SER A 275 -24.81 18.97 10.86
CA SER A 275 -24.95 20.38 10.55
C SER A 275 -26.30 20.62 9.86
N ASN A 276 -27.17 21.44 10.43
CA ASN A 276 -28.45 21.80 9.83
C ASN A 276 -28.31 22.46 8.46
N PHE A 277 -27.25 23.25 8.26
CA PHE A 277 -26.94 23.87 6.96
C PHE A 277 -26.59 22.83 5.90
N VAL A 278 -25.74 21.86 6.24
CA VAL A 278 -25.34 20.79 5.31
C VAL A 278 -26.53 19.88 5.03
N LYS A 279 -27.29 19.51 6.05
CA LYS A 279 -28.51 18.69 5.91
C LYS A 279 -29.55 19.33 4.98
N GLY A 280 -29.77 20.63 5.10
CA GLY A 280 -30.67 21.36 4.22
C GLY A 280 -30.19 21.48 2.77
N THR A 281 -28.88 21.32 2.52
CA THR A 281 -28.27 21.46 1.19
C THR A 281 -28.15 20.15 0.45
N ILE A 282 -27.76 19.09 1.15
CA ILE A 282 -27.40 17.78 0.53
C ILE A 282 -28.15 16.59 1.14
N GLY A 283 -29.09 16.81 2.06
CA GLY A 283 -29.93 15.77 2.67
C GLY A 283 -29.33 15.08 3.90
N VAL A 284 -28.03 15.16 4.12
CA VAL A 284 -27.31 14.62 5.30
C VAL A 284 -26.43 15.68 5.93
N GLY A 285 -26.32 15.68 7.26
CA GLY A 285 -25.65 16.75 8.01
C GLY A 285 -24.19 16.48 8.37
N ASN A 286 -23.70 15.25 8.15
CA ASN A 286 -22.31 14.85 8.39
C ASN A 286 -21.76 14.13 7.18
N VAL A 287 -20.77 14.72 6.50
CA VAL A 287 -20.15 14.12 5.32
C VAL A 287 -18.84 13.44 5.67
N CYS A 288 -17.88 14.18 6.24
CA CYS A 288 -16.51 13.67 6.36
C CYS A 288 -16.38 12.49 7.33
N GLU A 289 -17.02 12.51 8.51
CA GLU A 289 -16.97 11.37 9.44
C GLU A 289 -17.69 10.17 8.86
N THR A 290 -18.91 10.37 8.36
CA THR A 290 -19.71 9.27 7.81
C THR A 290 -19.01 8.58 6.65
N THR A 291 -18.48 9.35 5.67
CA THR A 291 -17.80 8.76 4.51
C THR A 291 -16.47 8.13 4.86
N ALA A 292 -15.72 8.67 5.85
CA ALA A 292 -14.53 8.04 6.36
C ALA A 292 -14.82 6.66 6.96
N LEU A 293 -15.84 6.56 7.83
CA LEU A 293 -16.24 5.32 8.49
C LEU A 293 -16.77 4.28 7.50
N LEU A 294 -17.60 4.69 6.54
CA LEU A 294 -18.08 3.80 5.48
C LEU A 294 -16.94 3.21 4.65
N ALA A 295 -16.00 4.06 4.23
CA ALA A 295 -14.84 3.63 3.46
C ALA A 295 -13.90 2.72 4.26
N ALA A 296 -13.75 2.97 5.56
CA ALA A 296 -12.96 2.16 6.48
C ALA A 296 -13.62 0.82 6.82
N LYS A 297 -14.93 0.69 6.62
CA LYS A 297 -15.75 -0.42 7.14
C LYS A 297 -15.54 -0.61 8.65
N SER A 298 -15.44 0.49 9.38
CA SER A 298 -15.07 0.56 10.80
C SER A 298 -15.93 1.59 11.52
N ARG A 299 -15.90 1.55 12.85
CA ARG A 299 -16.54 2.55 13.73
C ARG A 299 -15.51 3.41 14.46
N THR A 300 -14.25 3.34 14.11
CA THR A 300 -13.16 4.02 14.81
C THR A 300 -12.68 5.25 14.03
N LEU A 301 -12.93 6.43 14.54
CA LEU A 301 -12.31 7.68 14.07
C LEU A 301 -11.04 7.95 14.87
N ILE A 302 -9.93 8.21 14.19
CA ILE A 302 -8.71 8.75 14.82
C ILE A 302 -8.68 10.28 14.75
N GLN A 303 -9.41 10.87 13.79
CA GLN A 303 -9.68 12.31 13.72
C GLN A 303 -11.16 12.52 13.47
N HIS A 304 -11.81 13.18 14.41
CA HIS A 304 -13.17 13.69 14.23
C HIS A 304 -13.20 14.85 13.24
N LYS A 305 -14.40 15.21 12.79
CA LYS A 305 -14.63 16.33 11.88
C LYS A 305 -13.84 17.56 12.30
N THR A 306 -12.81 17.88 11.55
CA THR A 306 -12.00 19.09 11.68
C THR A 306 -12.34 20.05 10.55
N ILE A 307 -12.53 21.32 10.89
CA ILE A 307 -12.98 22.36 9.96
C ILE A 307 -11.77 23.16 9.51
N TYR A 308 -11.60 23.26 8.19
CA TYR A 308 -10.62 24.08 7.51
C TYR A 308 -11.31 25.08 6.58
N PRO A 309 -10.60 26.04 5.98
CA PRO A 309 -11.20 26.96 5.02
C PRO A 309 -11.90 26.20 3.87
N LYS A 310 -13.23 26.34 3.78
CA LYS A 310 -14.13 25.67 2.80
C LYS A 310 -14.08 24.12 2.79
N THR A 311 -13.35 23.48 3.69
CA THR A 311 -13.13 22.03 3.71
C THR A 311 -13.33 21.46 5.11
N THR A 312 -13.81 20.23 5.21
CA THR A 312 -13.85 19.46 6.46
C THR A 312 -13.21 18.10 6.23
N VAL A 313 -12.45 17.62 7.20
CA VAL A 313 -11.74 16.35 7.11
C VAL A 313 -12.00 15.53 8.37
N ALA A 314 -12.17 14.22 8.18
CA ALA A 314 -12.12 13.21 9.24
C ALA A 314 -11.28 12.02 8.78
N ILE A 315 -10.65 11.31 9.72
CA ILE A 315 -9.83 10.14 9.44
C ILE A 315 -10.36 8.95 10.24
N ALA A 316 -10.65 7.85 9.56
CA ALA A 316 -11.09 6.60 10.17
C ALA A 316 -10.03 5.51 10.00
N GLN A 317 -9.94 4.65 11.01
CA GLN A 317 -9.07 3.48 10.99
C GLN A 317 -9.79 2.33 10.27
N VAL A 318 -9.12 1.67 9.32
CA VAL A 318 -9.64 0.51 8.62
C VAL A 318 -9.69 -0.69 9.57
N THR A 319 -10.77 -1.47 9.51
CA THR A 319 -10.82 -2.74 10.24
C THR A 319 -9.75 -3.68 9.70
N SER A 320 -8.80 -4.09 10.54
CA SER A 320 -7.81 -5.12 10.19
C SER A 320 -8.55 -6.42 9.85
N LYS A 321 -8.33 -6.95 8.66
CA LYS A 321 -8.80 -8.28 8.29
C LYS A 321 -7.95 -9.36 8.94
#